data_39fbf8f78e589066d782621ddfa18a17
#
_entry.id   39fbf8f78e589066d782621ddfa18a17
#
_cell.length_a   1.000
_cell.length_b   1.000
_cell.length_c   1.000
_cell.angle_alpha   90.00
_cell.angle_beta   90.00
_cell.angle_gamma   90.00
#
_symmetry.space_group_name_H-M   'P 1'
#
loop_
_entity.id
_entity.type
_entity.pdbx_description
1 polymer ?
#
loop_
_entity_poly.entity_id
_entity_poly.type
_entity_poly.pdbx_seq_one_letter_code
_entity_poly.pdbx_strand_id
1 'polypeptide(L)' 'ALSEECRQLIKSAIESMHLSARAYDKIRKVARTIADLDNSEVIQPSHLAEAIQYRSLD' A
#
# COMPACT_ATOMS: atom_id res chain seq x y z
N ALA A 1 9.50 2.93 -8.01
CA ALA A 1 8.34 2.60 -8.82
C ALA A 1 7.68 1.32 -8.31
N LEU A 2 6.37 1.27 -8.40
CA LEU A 2 5.61 0.10 -7.97
C LEU A 2 5.57 -0.94 -9.07
N SER A 3 5.63 -2.21 -8.66
CA SER A 3 5.49 -3.31 -9.61
C SER A 3 4.03 -3.40 -10.06
N GLU A 4 3.81 -4.19 -11.11
CA GLU A 4 2.46 -4.39 -11.64
C GLU A 4 1.54 -5.00 -10.58
N GLU A 5 2.05 -5.95 -9.81
CA GLU A 5 1.27 -6.57 -8.75
C GLU A 5 0.88 -5.56 -7.68
N CYS A 6 1.80 -4.67 -7.33
CA CYS A 6 1.51 -3.63 -6.33
C CYS A 6 0.45 -2.68 -6.84
N ARG A 7 0.52 -2.31 -8.11
CA ARG A 7 -0.47 -1.42 -8.70
C ARG A 7 -1.85 -2.05 -8.69
N GLN A 8 -1.93 -3.32 -9.06
CA GLN A 8 -3.21 -4.03 -9.08
C GLN A 8 -3.76 -4.18 -7.68
N LEU A 9 -2.91 -4.43 -6.70
CA LEU A 9 -3.33 -4.57 -5.32
C LEU A 9 -3.93 -3.26 -4.80
N ILE A 10 -3.26 -2.14 -5.06
CA ILE A 10 -3.75 -0.83 -4.65
C ILE A 10 -5.07 -0.51 -5.33
N LYS A 11 -5.14 -0.76 -6.62
CA LYS A 11 -6.36 -0.48 -7.39
C LYS A 11 -7.53 -1.30 -6.85
N SER A 12 -7.27 -2.56 -6.56
CA SER A 12 -8.28 -3.46 -6.01
C SER A 12 -8.76 -2.97 -4.65
N ALA A 13 -7.83 -2.53 -3.80
CA ALA A 13 -8.18 -2.01 -2.48
C ALA A 13 -9.04 -0.75 -2.59
N ILE A 14 -8.67 0.16 -3.49
CA ILE A 14 -9.42 1.39 -3.69
C ILE A 14 -10.85 1.07 -4.12
N GLU A 15 -11.00 0.15 -5.07
CA GLU A 15 -12.32 -0.22 -5.56
C GLU A 15 -13.14 -0.95 -4.51
N SER A 16 -12.54 -1.88 -3.79
CA SER A 16 -13.24 -2.68 -2.79
C SER A 16 -13.64 -1.87 -1.56
N MET A 17 -12.78 -0.97 -1.14
CA MET A 17 -12.96 -0.23 0.10
C MET A 17 -13.42 1.21 -0.13
N HIS A 18 -13.62 1.59 -1.39
CA HIS A 18 -14.03 2.96 -1.76
C HIS A 18 -13.11 4.02 -1.18
N LEU A 19 -11.81 3.77 -1.27
CA LEU A 19 -10.82 4.68 -0.71
C LEU A 19 -10.68 5.91 -1.59
N SER A 20 -10.40 7.05 -0.95
CA SER A 20 -10.17 8.31 -1.65
C SER A 20 -8.72 8.38 -2.14
N ALA A 21 -8.43 9.39 -2.97
CA ALA A 21 -7.07 9.63 -3.44
C ALA A 21 -6.13 9.91 -2.27
N ARG A 22 -6.65 10.56 -1.21
CA ARG A 22 -5.86 10.82 -0.01
C ARG A 22 -5.47 9.54 0.69
N ALA A 23 -6.40 8.57 0.76
CA ALA A 23 -6.13 7.28 1.37
C ALA A 23 -5.07 6.51 0.57
N TYR A 24 -5.14 6.59 -0.75
CA TYR A 24 -4.15 5.98 -1.62
C TYR A 24 -2.75 6.51 -1.32
N ASP A 25 -2.63 7.83 -1.21
CA ASP A 25 -1.35 8.47 -0.92
C ASP A 25 -0.82 8.03 0.45
N LYS A 26 -1.70 7.95 1.44
CA LYS A 26 -1.33 7.51 2.78
C LYS A 26 -0.86 6.06 2.78
N ILE A 27 -1.55 5.20 2.04
CA ILE A 27 -1.14 3.79 1.92
C ILE A 27 0.25 3.69 1.33
N ARG A 28 0.54 4.46 0.31
CA ARG A 28 1.86 4.44 -0.31
C ARG A 28 2.95 4.85 0.67
N LYS A 29 2.70 5.88 1.46
CA LYS A 29 3.68 6.35 2.44
C LYS A 29 3.92 5.30 3.53
N VAL A 30 2.87 4.68 4.02
CA VAL A 30 2.99 3.63 5.03
C VAL A 30 3.74 2.42 4.46
N ALA A 31 3.39 2.03 3.24
CA ALA A 31 4.06 0.90 2.59
C ALA A 31 5.55 1.18 2.40
N ARG A 32 5.90 2.40 2.05
CA ARG A 32 7.31 2.78 1.90
C ARG A 32 8.04 2.64 3.23
N THR A 33 7.42 3.09 4.31
CA THR A 33 8.02 2.97 5.64
C THR A 33 8.22 1.50 6.01
N ILE A 34 7.22 0.66 5.74
CA ILE A 34 7.32 -0.77 6.01
C ILE A 34 8.45 -1.39 5.20
N ALA A 35 8.56 -1.02 3.93
CA ALA A 35 9.63 -1.52 3.07
C ALA A 35 11.00 -1.12 3.60
N ASP A 36 11.13 0.11 4.06
CA ASP A 36 12.39 0.60 4.62
C ASP A 36 12.77 -0.19 5.88
N LEU A 37 11.81 -0.46 6.74
CA LEU A 37 12.04 -1.25 7.95
C LEU A 37 12.45 -2.69 7.63
N ASP A 38 11.99 -3.18 6.49
CA ASP A 38 12.29 -4.53 6.03
C ASP A 38 13.56 -4.59 5.17
N ASN A 39 14.27 -3.47 5.06
CA ASN A 39 15.47 -3.34 4.25
C ASN A 39 15.22 -3.67 2.78
N SER A 40 14.04 -3.36 2.28
CA SER A 40 13.67 -3.63 0.91
C SER A 40 13.83 -2.36 0.08
N GLU A 41 14.49 -2.47 -1.07
CA GLU A 41 14.66 -1.33 -1.96
C GLU A 41 13.38 -0.98 -2.70
N VAL A 42 12.50 -1.95 -2.85
CA VAL A 42 11.23 -1.75 -3.54
C VAL A 42 10.08 -2.15 -2.63
N ILE A 43 8.92 -1.55 -2.87
CA ILE A 43 7.71 -1.89 -2.13
C ILE A 43 7.18 -3.22 -2.68
N GLN A 44 7.06 -4.21 -1.81
CA GLN A 44 6.54 -5.51 -2.18
C GLN A 44 5.02 -5.56 -1.96
N PRO A 45 4.31 -6.48 -2.63
CA PRO A 45 2.87 -6.64 -2.38
C PRO A 45 2.52 -6.87 -0.92
N SER A 46 3.38 -7.58 -0.19
CA SER A 46 3.16 -7.82 1.24
C SER A 46 3.20 -6.52 2.04
N HIS A 47 4.06 -5.59 1.64
CA HIS A 47 4.14 -4.28 2.30
C HIS A 47 2.86 -3.49 2.10
N LEU A 48 2.32 -3.54 0.89
CA LEU A 48 1.06 -2.87 0.59
C LEU A 48 -0.11 -3.48 1.33
N ALA A 49 -0.16 -4.80 1.40
CA ALA A 49 -1.23 -5.49 2.11
C ALA A 49 -1.21 -5.09 3.59
N GLU A 50 -0.03 -5.00 4.18
CA GLU A 50 0.11 -4.58 5.56
C GLU A 50 -0.31 -3.13 5.75
N ALA A 51 0.08 -2.27 4.81
CA ALA A 51 -0.30 -0.86 4.86
C ALA A 51 -1.82 -0.69 4.77
N ILE A 52 -2.47 -1.49 3.93
CA ILE A 52 -3.91 -1.45 3.78
C ILE A 52 -4.60 -1.87 5.08
N GLN A 53 -4.05 -2.87 5.76
CA GLN A 53 -4.58 -3.30 7.04
C GLN A 53 -4.45 -2.19 8.09
N TYR A 54 -3.35 -1.48 8.08
CA TYR A 54 -3.18 -0.33 8.96
C TYR A 54 -4.25 0.71 8.70
N ARG A 55 -4.55 0.93 7.42
CA ARG A 55 -5.56 1.90 7.04
C ARG A 55 -6.94 1.54 7.60
N SER A 56 -7.26 0.26 7.59
CA SER A 56 -8.59 -0.18 8.04
C SER A 56 -8.74 -0.13 9.56
N LEU A 57 -7.66 0.01 10.29
CA LEU A 57 -7.71 0.16 11.75
C LEU A 57 -8.03 1.60 12.17
N ASP A 58 -7.87 2.53 11.25
CA ASP A 58 -8.24 3.92 11.50
C ASP A 58 -9.74 4.09 11.38
#